data_f0e77fc2ba0a349684931f1e893656aa
#
_entry.id   f0e77fc2ba0a349684931f1e893656aa
#
_cell.length_a   1.000
_cell.length_b   1.000
_cell.length_c   1.000
_cell.angle_alpha   90.00
_cell.angle_beta   90.00
_cell.angle_gamma   90.00
#
_symmetry.space_group_name_H-M   'P 1'
#
loop_
_entity.id
_entity.type
_entity.pdbx_description
1 polymer ?
#
loop_
_entity_poly.entity_id
_entity_poly.type
_entity_poly.pdbx_seq_one_letter_code
_entity_poly.pdbx_strand_id
1 'polypeptide(L)'
;MKRRKPSQVIAVTLAVCMLAGCVLTGCGSKSDNANKETTQSGSTLIYGSNDYTRINPAIDEHGEINLLLFDGLTAHDENNEVVPGLAESWELDDATNTYTFHLRDDVKWQDGEKFTADDVEFTIKAIMDPDNESEIASNYEDVTAINVIDDKTISFTLRDKNVAFLDYMTIGILPKHLLESKDMQTDEYFHNPIGTGPYKIQEWDEGQSITLVKNEDYYKGAPKIDTIVFKIVPDDNAKALQLKSGEINLAKVTPKDAQNFTDDNTFTVYDMKTADYRGILYNFNNEFWQRNKDAIPAISYAIDRQKMVDSVLLGEGIVAYGPLQRNKYNNEDVEKYSYDPAKAKEVLEAAGWTLGDDGIYERNGEKLSFTINVMEGDQVRADLAAIACQQLKEVGVDAKAQVQSEIDWANQEAFLIGWGSPFDADDHTYKVFGTDKGSNYSGYSNEQVDTYLTQARQTSDENERKEAYAKFQVALAEDPAYTFFCYCDVDYVTNKKIQGITKDTVLGHHGVGIFWNVEDWTIE
;
A
#
# COMPACT_ATOMS: atom_id res chain seq x y z
N MET A 1 -34.66 48.36 13.30
CA MET A 1 -35.45 49.15 12.34
C MET A 1 -35.19 48.68 10.93
N LYS A 2 -36.28 48.47 10.21
CA LYS A 2 -36.49 48.14 8.79
C LYS A 2 -36.18 46.71 8.32
N ARG A 3 -37.27 45.97 8.32
CA ARG A 3 -37.63 44.83 7.46
C ARG A 3 -37.59 45.21 5.98
N ARG A 4 -37.27 44.27 5.10
CA ARG A 4 -38.07 44.01 3.90
C ARG A 4 -37.89 42.58 3.40
N LYS A 5 -39.02 41.97 3.16
CA LYS A 5 -39.34 40.65 2.57
C LYS A 5 -39.56 40.80 1.05
N PRO A 6 -40.08 39.79 0.38
CA PRO A 6 -39.46 38.93 -0.65
C PRO A 6 -40.19 39.02 -2.00
N SER A 7 -39.74 38.35 -3.02
CA SER A 7 -40.53 37.89 -4.21
C SER A 7 -39.57 37.28 -5.24
N GLN A 8 -39.90 36.36 -6.10
CA GLN A 8 -41.12 35.64 -6.45
C GLN A 8 -40.69 34.39 -7.26
N VAL A 9 -41.49 33.36 -7.11
CA VAL A 9 -41.57 32.13 -7.90
C VAL A 9 -41.89 32.42 -9.35
N ILE A 10 -41.22 31.78 -10.31
CA ILE A 10 -41.78 31.52 -11.65
C ILE A 10 -41.54 30.08 -12.00
N ALA A 11 -42.65 29.32 -12.05
CA ALA A 11 -42.77 28.01 -12.68
C ALA A 11 -43.27 28.22 -14.13
N VAL A 12 -42.68 27.48 -15.07
CA VAL A 12 -43.26 27.30 -16.44
C VAL A 12 -42.88 25.89 -16.89
N THR A 13 -43.73 24.95 -16.73
CA THR A 13 -44.66 24.25 -17.61
C THR A 13 -44.03 23.48 -18.78
N LEU A 14 -44.28 22.14 -18.73
CA LEU A 14 -44.13 21.11 -19.76
C LEU A 14 -44.71 21.51 -21.14
N ALA A 15 -44.07 21.03 -22.18
CA ALA A 15 -44.78 20.72 -23.45
C ALA A 15 -44.25 19.39 -24.01
N VAL A 16 -45.12 18.41 -23.97
CA VAL A 16 -45.08 17.13 -24.70
C VAL A 16 -45.45 17.38 -26.17
N CYS A 17 -44.71 16.82 -27.10
CA CYS A 17 -45.20 16.55 -28.45
C CYS A 17 -44.75 15.17 -28.93
N MET A 18 -45.67 14.21 -28.90
CA MET A 18 -45.70 13.02 -29.78
C MET A 18 -46.21 13.39 -31.14
N LEU A 19 -45.74 12.69 -32.19
CA LEU A 19 -46.47 12.13 -33.35
C LEU A 19 -45.46 11.77 -34.44
N ALA A 20 -45.26 10.49 -34.68
CA ALA A 20 -45.92 9.61 -35.66
C ALA A 20 -45.35 9.69 -37.08
N GLY A 21 -44.63 8.68 -37.44
CA GLY A 21 -44.73 7.70 -38.50
C GLY A 21 -44.84 8.16 -39.95
N CYS A 22 -43.91 7.64 -40.78
CA CYS A 22 -44.26 7.24 -42.17
C CYS A 22 -43.22 6.21 -42.67
N VAL A 23 -43.77 5.05 -43.01
CA VAL A 23 -43.12 4.00 -43.80
C VAL A 23 -43.21 4.42 -45.27
N LEU A 24 -42.12 4.32 -46.00
CA LEU A 24 -42.15 4.18 -47.45
C LEU A 24 -40.96 3.34 -47.94
N THR A 25 -41.30 2.22 -48.49
CA THR A 25 -40.53 1.28 -49.29
C THR A 25 -39.99 1.87 -50.57
N GLY A 26 -38.76 1.57 -50.91
CA GLY A 26 -38.21 1.84 -52.25
C GLY A 26 -37.04 0.93 -52.57
N CYS A 27 -37.21 0.00 -53.47
CA CYS A 27 -36.23 -0.96 -53.96
C CYS A 27 -35.12 -0.34 -54.81
N GLY A 28 -33.91 -0.93 -54.69
CA GLY A 28 -33.06 -1.24 -55.87
C GLY A 28 -31.79 -0.45 -56.05
N SER A 29 -30.64 -1.01 -55.71
CA SER A 29 -29.67 -1.59 -56.67
C SER A 29 -28.35 -1.96 -55.95
N LYS A 30 -27.82 -3.11 -56.33
CA LYS A 30 -26.55 -3.68 -55.88
C LYS A 30 -25.39 -2.78 -56.28
N SER A 31 -24.50 -2.57 -55.31
CA SER A 31 -23.11 -2.29 -55.58
C SER A 31 -22.31 -2.96 -54.42
N ASP A 32 -21.65 -4.05 -54.78
CA ASP A 32 -20.70 -4.74 -53.93
C ASP A 32 -19.51 -3.82 -53.69
N ASN A 33 -19.32 -3.43 -52.47
CA ASN A 33 -17.99 -3.14 -51.89
C ASN A 33 -18.05 -3.48 -50.41
N ALA A 34 -17.70 -4.71 -50.12
CA ALA A 34 -17.45 -5.17 -48.78
C ALA A 34 -16.08 -4.63 -48.34
N ASN A 35 -16.06 -3.43 -47.76
CA ASN A 35 -15.04 -3.12 -46.75
C ASN A 35 -15.53 -3.74 -45.43
N LYS A 36 -15.10 -4.93 -45.17
CA LYS A 36 -15.04 -5.44 -43.81
C LYS A 36 -14.01 -4.56 -43.07
N GLU A 37 -14.44 -3.50 -42.46
CA GLU A 37 -13.79 -3.04 -41.24
C GLU A 37 -14.03 -4.13 -40.20
N THR A 38 -13.08 -5.05 -40.08
CA THR A 38 -12.89 -5.80 -38.88
C THR A 38 -12.49 -4.75 -37.82
N THR A 39 -13.48 -4.21 -37.14
CA THR A 39 -13.25 -3.67 -35.80
C THR A 39 -12.76 -4.87 -34.96
N GLN A 40 -11.46 -5.04 -34.88
CA GLN A 40 -10.84 -5.82 -33.85
C GLN A 40 -11.25 -5.11 -32.56
N SER A 41 -12.26 -5.63 -31.86
CA SER A 41 -12.59 -5.14 -30.52
C SER A 41 -11.40 -5.54 -29.65
N GLY A 42 -10.55 -4.58 -29.33
CA GLY A 42 -9.41 -4.78 -28.45
C GLY A 42 -9.88 -5.31 -27.11
N SER A 43 -9.03 -6.08 -26.46
CA SER A 43 -9.31 -6.58 -25.11
C SER A 43 -9.27 -5.43 -24.10
N THR A 44 -10.33 -5.29 -23.29
CA THR A 44 -10.44 -4.22 -22.28
C THR A 44 -10.72 -4.79 -20.92
N LEU A 45 -9.91 -4.39 -19.93
CA LEU A 45 -10.11 -4.62 -18.51
C LEU A 45 -10.57 -3.31 -17.85
N ILE A 46 -11.70 -3.34 -17.13
CA ILE A 46 -12.15 -2.21 -16.33
C ILE A 46 -11.95 -2.54 -14.86
N TYR A 47 -11.00 -1.85 -14.23
CA TYR A 47 -10.65 -1.99 -12.82
C TYR A 47 -11.36 -0.94 -11.98
N GLY A 48 -12.07 -1.36 -10.92
CA GLY A 48 -12.67 -0.45 -9.94
C GLY A 48 -11.62 0.07 -8.96
N SER A 49 -11.19 1.30 -9.18
CA SER A 49 -10.10 1.97 -8.46
C SER A 49 -10.59 3.03 -7.49
N ASN A 50 -9.70 3.49 -6.63
CA ASN A 50 -9.82 4.76 -5.93
C ASN A 50 -9.38 5.91 -6.85
N ASP A 51 -9.61 7.16 -6.44
CA ASP A 51 -9.18 8.34 -7.19
C ASP A 51 -7.70 8.64 -6.99
N TYR A 52 -7.12 9.31 -7.95
CA TYR A 52 -5.75 9.81 -7.93
C TYR A 52 -5.76 11.32 -8.08
N THR A 53 -5.03 12.03 -7.24
CA THR A 53 -4.83 13.48 -7.36
C THR A 53 -3.65 13.81 -8.27
N ARG A 54 -2.69 12.89 -8.36
CA ARG A 54 -1.52 12.91 -9.22
C ARG A 54 -0.96 11.49 -9.35
N ILE A 55 -0.06 11.27 -10.28
CA ILE A 55 0.69 10.01 -10.43
C ILE A 55 2.18 10.36 -10.44
N ASN A 56 2.81 10.23 -9.26
CA ASN A 56 4.22 10.57 -9.07
C ASN A 56 4.93 9.53 -8.21
N PRO A 57 5.65 8.57 -8.81
CA PRO A 57 6.33 7.51 -8.07
C PRO A 57 7.48 8.02 -7.18
N ALA A 58 8.02 9.22 -7.43
CA ALA A 58 9.08 9.77 -6.61
C ALA A 58 8.59 10.46 -5.33
N ILE A 59 7.30 10.75 -5.21
CA ILE A 59 6.71 11.46 -4.08
C ILE A 59 5.78 10.54 -3.28
N ASP A 60 4.86 9.84 -3.96
CA ASP A 60 3.79 9.09 -3.34
C ASP A 60 4.18 7.61 -3.18
N GLU A 61 4.18 7.07 -1.95
CA GLU A 61 4.56 5.68 -1.68
C GLU A 61 3.56 4.67 -2.28
N HIS A 62 2.27 5.01 -2.33
CA HIS A 62 1.22 4.08 -2.71
C HIS A 62 0.51 4.45 -4.00
N GLY A 63 0.64 3.60 -5.03
CA GLY A 63 -0.07 3.78 -6.28
C GLY A 63 0.02 2.54 -7.17
N GLU A 64 -1.04 1.71 -7.22
CA GLU A 64 -1.06 0.54 -8.12
C GLU A 64 -0.83 0.91 -9.58
N ILE A 65 -1.31 2.07 -10.01
CA ILE A 65 -1.16 2.57 -11.39
C ILE A 65 0.32 2.81 -11.76
N ASN A 66 1.19 3.06 -10.75
CA ASN A 66 2.63 3.25 -10.98
C ASN A 66 3.26 2.02 -11.62
N LEU A 67 2.82 0.80 -11.24
CA LEU A 67 3.31 -0.47 -11.80
C LEU A 67 3.01 -0.63 -13.31
N LEU A 68 2.02 0.09 -13.82
CA LEU A 68 1.64 0.04 -15.22
C LEU A 68 2.39 1.10 -16.05
N LEU A 69 2.77 2.20 -15.44
CA LEU A 69 3.32 3.36 -16.15
C LEU A 69 4.84 3.46 -16.09
N PHE A 70 5.46 2.96 -15.01
CA PHE A 70 6.88 3.13 -14.74
C PHE A 70 7.56 1.81 -14.39
N ASP A 71 8.84 1.69 -14.71
CA ASP A 71 9.71 0.64 -14.22
C ASP A 71 10.82 1.22 -13.34
N GLY A 72 11.33 0.40 -12.42
CA GLY A 72 12.51 0.66 -11.61
C GLY A 72 13.79 0.07 -12.20
N LEU A 73 14.94 0.33 -11.59
CA LEU A 73 16.19 -0.33 -11.95
C LEU A 73 16.12 -1.83 -11.70
N THR A 74 15.46 -2.19 -10.62
CA THR A 74 15.13 -3.57 -10.25
C THR A 74 13.61 -3.77 -10.30
N ALA A 75 13.17 -5.01 -10.22
CA ALA A 75 11.78 -5.41 -10.10
C ALA A 75 11.68 -6.58 -9.12
N HIS A 76 10.47 -7.03 -8.79
CA HIS A 76 10.25 -8.24 -8.01
C HIS A 76 9.60 -9.33 -8.88
N ASP A 77 9.91 -10.58 -8.57
CA ASP A 77 9.27 -11.74 -9.17
C ASP A 77 8.03 -12.21 -8.38
N GLU A 78 7.46 -13.35 -8.76
CA GLU A 78 6.30 -13.95 -8.08
C GLU A 78 6.53 -14.31 -6.61
N ASN A 79 7.80 -14.46 -6.19
CA ASN A 79 8.22 -14.77 -4.83
C ASN A 79 8.66 -13.52 -4.05
N ASN A 80 8.50 -12.33 -4.64
CA ASN A 80 9.00 -11.05 -4.14
C ASN A 80 10.53 -10.99 -4.01
N GLU A 81 11.26 -11.77 -4.80
CA GLU A 81 12.73 -11.70 -4.87
C GLU A 81 13.14 -10.67 -5.94
N VAL A 82 14.23 -9.95 -5.65
CA VAL A 82 14.73 -8.91 -6.57
C VAL A 82 15.24 -9.50 -7.87
N VAL A 83 14.78 -8.97 -8.98
CA VAL A 83 15.17 -9.34 -10.35
C VAL A 83 15.54 -8.09 -11.17
N PRO A 84 16.24 -8.24 -12.32
CA PRO A 84 16.52 -7.15 -13.23
C PRO A 84 15.26 -6.43 -13.75
N GLY A 85 15.30 -5.08 -13.74
CA GLY A 85 14.33 -4.20 -14.36
C GLY A 85 14.96 -3.37 -15.48
N LEU A 86 15.02 -2.05 -15.33
CA LEU A 86 15.74 -1.15 -16.25
C LEU A 86 17.26 -1.33 -16.18
N ALA A 87 17.78 -1.85 -15.08
CA ALA A 87 19.14 -2.37 -15.03
C ALA A 87 19.15 -3.86 -15.38
N GLU A 88 20.04 -4.29 -16.29
CA GLU A 88 20.22 -5.70 -16.64
C GLU A 88 21.10 -6.43 -15.62
N SER A 89 21.93 -5.70 -14.87
CA SER A 89 22.79 -6.24 -13.82
C SER A 89 23.28 -5.15 -12.87
N TRP A 90 23.80 -5.58 -11.73
CA TRP A 90 24.45 -4.72 -10.75
C TRP A 90 25.56 -5.47 -10.02
N GLU A 91 26.44 -4.69 -9.39
CA GLU A 91 27.51 -5.21 -8.53
C GLU A 91 27.63 -4.35 -7.27
N LEU A 92 28.04 -4.96 -6.16
CA LEU A 92 28.35 -4.28 -4.91
C LEU A 92 29.83 -4.36 -4.60
N ASP A 93 30.49 -3.23 -4.47
CA ASP A 93 31.81 -3.14 -3.83
C ASP A 93 31.64 -3.00 -2.33
N ASP A 94 31.80 -4.10 -1.61
CA ASP A 94 31.71 -4.16 -0.14
C ASP A 94 32.77 -3.27 0.57
N ALA A 95 33.88 -2.93 -0.09
CA ALA A 95 34.93 -2.10 0.53
C ALA A 95 34.52 -0.61 0.59
N THR A 96 33.67 -0.18 -0.31
CA THR A 96 33.23 1.21 -0.44
C THR A 96 31.74 1.38 -0.24
N ASN A 97 30.98 0.32 0.01
CA ASN A 97 29.51 0.29 0.06
C ASN A 97 28.91 0.90 -1.20
N THR A 98 29.45 0.59 -2.37
CA THR A 98 29.05 1.19 -3.64
C THR A 98 28.35 0.16 -4.53
N TYR A 99 27.09 0.41 -4.85
CA TYR A 99 26.35 -0.31 -5.88
C TYR A 99 26.59 0.33 -7.23
N THR A 100 26.94 -0.48 -8.25
CA THR A 100 27.03 -0.04 -9.64
C THR A 100 26.00 -0.79 -10.47
N PHE A 101 25.14 -0.03 -11.17
CA PHE A 101 24.08 -0.56 -12.02
C PHE A 101 24.44 -0.41 -13.48
N HIS A 102 24.23 -1.46 -14.28
CA HIS A 102 24.38 -1.47 -15.74
C HIS A 102 22.98 -1.44 -16.36
N LEU A 103 22.67 -0.35 -17.04
CA LEU A 103 21.35 -0.09 -17.60
C LEU A 103 21.19 -0.74 -18.96
N ARG A 104 19.98 -1.16 -19.28
CA ARG A 104 19.58 -1.69 -20.58
C ARG A 104 19.78 -0.66 -21.68
N ASP A 105 20.06 -1.12 -22.89
CA ASP A 105 20.25 -0.24 -24.06
C ASP A 105 19.03 -0.23 -25.01
N ASP A 106 18.05 -1.11 -24.77
CA ASP A 106 16.82 -1.28 -25.55
C ASP A 106 15.60 -0.55 -24.97
N VAL A 107 15.75 0.21 -23.88
CA VAL A 107 14.67 0.96 -23.22
C VAL A 107 14.55 2.37 -23.81
N LYS A 108 13.30 2.77 -24.06
CA LYS A 108 12.91 4.13 -24.44
C LYS A 108 11.74 4.62 -23.59
N TRP A 109 11.70 5.92 -23.40
CA TRP A 109 10.51 6.59 -22.91
C TRP A 109 9.35 6.46 -23.92
N GLN A 110 8.11 6.56 -23.46
CA GLN A 110 6.92 6.42 -24.31
C GLN A 110 6.78 7.53 -25.37
N ASP A 111 7.56 8.61 -25.28
CA ASP A 111 7.70 9.67 -26.32
C ASP A 111 8.82 9.38 -27.32
N GLY A 112 9.57 8.30 -27.14
CA GLY A 112 10.64 7.83 -28.01
C GLY A 112 12.06 8.27 -27.63
N GLU A 113 12.22 9.15 -26.61
CA GLU A 113 13.54 9.53 -26.09
C GLU A 113 14.21 8.33 -25.40
N LYS A 114 15.55 8.35 -25.33
CA LYS A 114 16.32 7.28 -24.70
C LYS A 114 16.28 7.39 -23.19
N PHE A 115 16.13 6.25 -22.53
CA PHE A 115 16.38 6.11 -21.11
C PHE A 115 17.90 6.09 -20.83
N THR A 116 18.35 6.87 -19.86
CA THR A 116 19.77 7.00 -19.50
C THR A 116 19.99 7.08 -17.99
N ALA A 117 21.25 6.96 -17.57
CA ALA A 117 21.67 7.11 -16.18
C ALA A 117 21.35 8.51 -15.58
N ASP A 118 21.24 9.54 -16.43
CA ASP A 118 20.83 10.88 -16.01
C ASP A 118 19.39 10.92 -15.48
N ASP A 119 18.47 10.10 -16.02
CA ASP A 119 17.09 10.00 -15.54
C ASP A 119 17.04 9.38 -14.16
N VAL A 120 17.88 8.37 -13.93
CA VAL A 120 18.02 7.70 -12.64
C VAL A 120 18.57 8.66 -11.58
N GLU A 121 19.66 9.36 -11.90
CA GLU A 121 20.23 10.37 -11.01
C GLU A 121 19.20 11.44 -10.65
N PHE A 122 18.48 11.95 -11.67
CA PHE A 122 17.43 12.95 -11.49
C PHE A 122 16.35 12.46 -10.52
N THR A 123 15.83 11.25 -10.72
CA THR A 123 14.76 10.68 -9.90
C THR A 123 15.18 10.55 -8.44
N ILE A 124 16.33 9.93 -8.18
CA ILE A 124 16.78 9.71 -6.80
C ILE A 124 17.11 11.04 -6.12
N LYS A 125 17.67 12.02 -6.82
CA LYS A 125 17.87 13.37 -6.27
C LYS A 125 16.55 14.07 -5.96
N ALA A 126 15.53 13.91 -6.79
CA ALA A 126 14.21 14.47 -6.54
C ALA A 126 13.55 13.85 -5.29
N ILE A 127 13.71 12.54 -5.07
CA ILE A 127 13.24 11.87 -3.84
C ILE A 127 14.00 12.40 -2.61
N MET A 128 15.30 12.58 -2.70
CA MET A 128 16.15 13.02 -1.59
C MET A 128 16.03 14.52 -1.28
N ASP A 129 15.44 15.31 -2.17
CA ASP A 129 15.27 16.74 -1.96
C ASP A 129 14.16 17.00 -0.93
N PRO A 130 14.49 17.59 0.24
CA PRO A 130 13.50 17.83 1.29
C PRO A 130 12.37 18.79 0.87
N ASP A 131 12.61 19.65 -0.13
CA ASP A 131 11.57 20.57 -0.62
C ASP A 131 10.46 19.84 -1.39
N ASN A 132 10.70 18.59 -1.80
CA ASN A 132 9.72 17.75 -2.49
C ASN A 132 8.85 16.93 -1.53
N GLU A 133 9.16 16.88 -0.23
CA GLU A 133 8.38 16.18 0.80
C GLU A 133 8.02 14.73 0.42
N SER A 134 8.96 13.99 -0.16
CA SER A 134 8.76 12.62 -0.61
C SER A 134 8.52 11.67 0.57
N GLU A 135 7.44 10.88 0.51
CA GLU A 135 7.09 9.87 1.52
C GLU A 135 8.15 8.76 1.63
N ILE A 136 8.91 8.53 0.56
CA ILE A 136 9.93 7.48 0.47
C ILE A 136 11.37 7.99 0.64
N ALA A 137 11.57 9.27 0.96
CA ALA A 137 12.90 9.87 1.12
C ALA A 137 13.80 9.10 2.12
N SER A 138 13.21 8.54 3.17
CA SER A 138 13.91 7.74 4.18
C SER A 138 14.59 6.47 3.64
N ASN A 139 14.14 5.93 2.52
CA ASN A 139 14.74 4.76 1.88
C ASN A 139 16.14 5.08 1.29
N TYR A 140 16.40 6.34 1.02
CA TYR A 140 17.64 6.82 0.39
C TYR A 140 18.52 7.67 1.32
N GLU A 141 18.20 7.77 2.62
CA GLU A 141 18.93 8.61 3.59
C GLU A 141 20.41 8.25 3.75
N ASP A 142 20.77 7.01 3.40
CA ASP A 142 22.15 6.52 3.45
C ASP A 142 22.94 6.76 2.17
N VAL A 143 22.32 7.26 1.10
CA VAL A 143 23.02 7.60 -0.15
C VAL A 143 23.88 8.86 0.05
N THR A 144 25.19 8.70 -0.05
CA THR A 144 26.17 9.78 0.14
C THR A 144 26.73 10.33 -1.18
N ALA A 145 26.71 9.52 -2.24
CA ALA A 145 27.10 9.95 -3.58
C ALA A 145 26.32 9.18 -4.65
N ILE A 146 26.00 9.90 -5.73
CA ILE A 146 25.44 9.37 -6.96
C ILE A 146 26.39 9.79 -8.08
N ASN A 147 26.91 8.84 -8.87
CA ASN A 147 27.84 9.12 -9.95
C ASN A 147 27.35 8.51 -11.25
N VAL A 148 27.00 9.33 -12.21
CA VAL A 148 26.80 8.93 -13.60
C VAL A 148 28.18 8.71 -14.23
N ILE A 149 28.49 7.45 -14.56
CA ILE A 149 29.77 7.07 -15.15
C ILE A 149 29.72 7.28 -16.67
N ASP A 150 28.62 6.85 -17.26
CA ASP A 150 28.24 7.08 -18.66
C ASP A 150 26.72 6.91 -18.80
N ASP A 151 26.17 7.03 -20.04
CA ASP A 151 24.73 6.95 -20.31
C ASP A 151 24.08 5.64 -19.80
N LYS A 152 24.86 4.57 -19.55
CA LYS A 152 24.40 3.23 -19.21
C LYS A 152 24.94 2.69 -17.89
N THR A 153 25.71 3.51 -17.17
CA THR A 153 26.35 3.07 -15.93
C THR A 153 26.22 4.15 -14.87
N ILE A 154 25.61 3.78 -13.75
CA ILE A 154 25.43 4.67 -12.58
C ILE A 154 25.84 3.96 -11.31
N SER A 155 26.44 4.67 -10.38
CA SER A 155 26.77 4.13 -9.06
C SER A 155 26.24 4.96 -7.91
N PHE A 156 25.92 4.25 -6.82
CA PHE A 156 25.43 4.80 -5.56
C PHE A 156 26.35 4.37 -4.44
N THR A 157 26.95 5.33 -3.75
CA THR A 157 27.75 5.05 -2.55
C THR A 157 26.89 5.30 -1.34
N LEU A 158 26.78 4.29 -0.46
CA LEU A 158 26.02 4.36 0.78
C LEU A 158 26.96 4.67 1.95
N ARG A 159 26.44 5.35 2.97
CA ARG A 159 27.16 5.62 4.24
C ARG A 159 27.53 4.32 4.92
N ASP A 160 26.58 3.42 5.04
CA ASP A 160 26.72 2.10 5.60
C ASP A 160 26.21 1.05 4.61
N LYS A 161 26.69 -0.18 4.73
CA LYS A 161 26.18 -1.27 3.90
C LYS A 161 24.69 -1.47 4.15
N ASN A 162 23.92 -1.49 3.08
CA ASN A 162 22.49 -1.77 3.09
C ASN A 162 22.14 -2.75 1.97
N VAL A 163 21.92 -4.01 2.33
CA VAL A 163 21.61 -5.06 1.34
C VAL A 163 20.19 -4.98 0.80
N ALA A 164 19.28 -4.28 1.50
CA ALA A 164 17.92 -4.00 1.03
C ALA A 164 17.87 -2.86 0.00
N PHE A 165 19.00 -2.21 -0.32
CA PHE A 165 19.02 -1.10 -1.27
C PHE A 165 18.49 -1.49 -2.66
N LEU A 166 18.66 -2.75 -3.05
CA LEU A 166 18.14 -3.26 -4.31
C LEU A 166 16.60 -3.26 -4.37
N ASP A 167 15.94 -3.51 -3.25
CA ASP A 167 14.47 -3.45 -3.13
C ASP A 167 13.97 -2.02 -3.30
N TYR A 168 14.72 -1.02 -2.82
CA TYR A 168 14.35 0.39 -2.99
C TYR A 168 14.56 0.90 -4.42
N MET A 169 15.35 0.19 -5.24
CA MET A 169 15.55 0.55 -6.64
C MET A 169 14.44 0.07 -7.59
N THR A 170 13.36 -0.50 -7.05
CA THR A 170 12.12 -0.81 -7.78
C THR A 170 11.25 0.42 -8.03
N ILE A 171 11.61 1.56 -7.47
CA ILE A 171 10.89 2.82 -7.67
C ILE A 171 10.86 3.22 -9.15
N GLY A 172 9.70 3.67 -9.63
CA GLY A 172 9.55 4.13 -11.00
C GLY A 172 10.45 5.31 -11.33
N ILE A 173 11.24 5.19 -12.39
CA ILE A 173 12.14 6.26 -12.83
C ILE A 173 11.37 7.30 -13.62
N LEU A 174 11.73 8.58 -13.43
CA LEU A 174 11.11 9.75 -14.04
C LEU A 174 11.99 10.34 -15.17
N PRO A 175 11.40 10.89 -16.26
CA PRO A 175 12.13 11.45 -17.39
C PRO A 175 12.70 12.84 -17.08
N LYS A 176 14.01 12.93 -16.91
CA LYS A 176 14.71 14.19 -16.66
C LYS A 176 14.41 15.24 -17.74
N HIS A 177 14.36 14.84 -19.01
CA HIS A 177 14.15 15.75 -20.14
C HIS A 177 12.80 16.49 -20.10
N LEU A 178 11.80 15.98 -19.40
CA LEU A 178 10.49 16.61 -19.21
C LEU A 178 10.36 17.35 -17.88
N LEU A 179 11.12 16.94 -16.87
CA LEU A 179 10.90 17.38 -15.48
C LEU A 179 12.03 18.23 -14.90
N GLU A 180 13.15 18.37 -15.59
CA GLU A 180 14.24 19.23 -15.11
C GLU A 180 13.74 20.67 -14.87
N SER A 181 13.91 21.16 -13.64
CA SER A 181 13.42 22.48 -13.19
C SER A 181 11.90 22.62 -13.07
N LYS A 182 11.15 21.52 -13.01
CA LYS A 182 9.71 21.50 -12.74
C LYS A 182 9.43 21.29 -11.26
N ASP A 183 8.25 21.74 -10.85
CA ASP A 183 7.74 21.49 -9.50
C ASP A 183 7.25 20.05 -9.39
N MET A 184 7.87 19.26 -8.52
CA MET A 184 7.55 17.83 -8.37
C MET A 184 6.20 17.58 -7.70
N GLN A 185 5.60 18.59 -7.06
CA GLN A 185 4.31 18.46 -6.38
C GLN A 185 3.12 18.83 -7.28
N THR A 186 3.31 19.78 -8.22
CA THR A 186 2.18 20.44 -8.89
C THR A 186 2.28 20.54 -10.41
N ASP A 187 3.36 20.06 -11.04
CA ASP A 187 3.50 20.16 -12.50
C ASP A 187 2.42 19.31 -13.23
N GLU A 188 1.88 19.84 -14.32
CA GLU A 188 0.85 19.19 -15.14
C GLU A 188 1.29 17.83 -15.71
N TYR A 189 2.58 17.56 -15.78
CA TYR A 189 3.12 16.26 -16.19
C TYR A 189 2.51 15.12 -15.37
N PHE A 190 2.29 15.29 -14.06
CA PHE A 190 1.78 14.25 -13.17
C PHE A 190 0.30 13.93 -13.36
N HIS A 191 -0.40 14.65 -14.25
CA HIS A 191 -1.74 14.31 -14.74
C HIS A 191 -1.72 13.55 -16.08
N ASN A 192 -0.58 13.50 -16.78
CA ASN A 192 -0.39 12.70 -17.98
C ASN A 192 1.07 12.25 -18.09
N PRO A 193 1.56 11.49 -17.12
CA PRO A 193 2.98 11.12 -17.08
C PRO A 193 3.36 10.18 -18.20
N ILE A 194 4.60 10.35 -18.67
CA ILE A 194 5.28 9.50 -19.63
C ILE A 194 6.29 8.64 -18.88
N GLY A 195 6.14 7.32 -18.95
CA GLY A 195 7.01 6.37 -18.27
C GLY A 195 7.74 5.44 -19.24
N THR A 196 8.32 4.40 -18.68
CA THR A 196 8.94 3.28 -19.40
C THR A 196 8.07 2.03 -19.40
N GLY A 197 7.00 2.03 -18.60
CA GLY A 197 6.19 0.87 -18.28
C GLY A 197 5.35 0.27 -19.40
N PRO A 198 4.66 -0.85 -19.10
CA PRO A 198 3.88 -1.63 -20.06
C PRO A 198 2.66 -0.89 -20.62
N TYR A 199 2.14 0.09 -19.92
CA TYR A 199 1.00 0.90 -20.36
C TYR A 199 1.34 2.39 -20.34
N LYS A 200 0.56 3.18 -21.11
CA LYS A 200 0.62 4.65 -21.16
C LYS A 200 -0.77 5.24 -21.06
N ILE A 201 -0.86 6.44 -20.48
CA ILE A 201 -2.13 7.15 -20.37
C ILE A 201 -2.61 7.56 -21.75
N GLN A 202 -3.86 7.23 -22.06
CA GLN A 202 -4.58 7.73 -23.23
C GLN A 202 -5.48 8.91 -22.87
N GLU A 203 -6.16 8.82 -21.72
CA GLU A 203 -7.09 9.84 -21.25
C GLU A 203 -7.23 9.77 -19.73
N TRP A 204 -7.29 10.91 -19.08
CA TRP A 204 -7.65 11.05 -17.68
C TRP A 204 -8.87 11.98 -17.57
N ASP A 205 -10.01 11.40 -17.23
CA ASP A 205 -11.24 12.12 -16.89
C ASP A 205 -11.33 12.19 -15.35
N GLU A 206 -10.92 13.34 -14.79
CA GLU A 206 -10.78 13.55 -13.36
C GLU A 206 -12.04 13.17 -12.57
N GLY A 207 -11.86 12.38 -11.51
CA GLY A 207 -12.93 11.87 -10.67
C GLY A 207 -13.83 10.82 -11.34
N GLN A 208 -13.53 10.38 -12.56
CA GLN A 208 -14.31 9.38 -13.29
C GLN A 208 -13.48 8.17 -13.71
N SER A 209 -12.40 8.39 -14.49
CA SER A 209 -11.57 7.29 -14.97
C SER A 209 -10.22 7.72 -15.52
N ILE A 210 -9.26 6.77 -15.49
CA ILE A 210 -7.99 6.86 -16.21
C ILE A 210 -7.93 5.70 -17.20
N THR A 211 -7.87 6.00 -18.49
CA THR A 211 -7.76 5.02 -19.56
C THR A 211 -6.31 4.84 -19.97
N LEU A 212 -5.83 3.62 -19.86
CA LEU A 212 -4.48 3.21 -20.24
C LEU A 212 -4.54 2.35 -21.50
N VAL A 213 -3.60 2.57 -22.41
CA VAL A 213 -3.39 1.72 -23.59
C VAL A 213 -2.01 1.08 -23.52
N LYS A 214 -1.91 -0.14 -24.03
CA LYS A 214 -0.64 -0.87 -24.03
C LYS A 214 0.48 -0.09 -24.73
N ASN A 215 1.68 -0.23 -24.21
CA ASN A 215 2.90 0.23 -24.84
C ASN A 215 3.40 -0.85 -25.81
N GLU A 216 3.19 -0.64 -27.11
CA GLU A 216 3.61 -1.62 -28.15
C GLU A 216 5.14 -1.82 -28.20
N ASP A 217 5.90 -0.81 -27.73
CA ASP A 217 7.38 -0.80 -27.74
C ASP A 217 7.96 -1.14 -26.35
N TYR A 218 7.15 -1.77 -25.46
CA TYR A 218 7.63 -2.14 -24.13
C TYR A 218 8.79 -3.15 -24.22
N TYR A 219 9.87 -2.88 -23.52
CA TYR A 219 11.12 -3.66 -23.65
C TYR A 219 11.02 -5.13 -23.22
N LYS A 220 10.04 -5.49 -22.37
CA LYS A 220 9.72 -6.89 -22.04
C LYS A 220 8.73 -7.55 -23.02
N GLY A 221 8.29 -6.80 -24.03
CA GLY A 221 7.28 -7.22 -25.01
C GLY A 221 5.93 -6.54 -24.75
N ALA A 222 5.19 -6.27 -25.82
CA ALA A 222 3.89 -5.59 -25.73
C ALA A 222 2.90 -6.37 -24.86
N PRO A 223 2.19 -5.72 -23.93
CA PRO A 223 1.12 -6.33 -23.13
C PRO A 223 0.04 -6.97 -24.00
N LYS A 224 -0.59 -8.01 -23.51
CA LYS A 224 -1.61 -8.79 -24.24
C LYS A 224 -3.02 -8.16 -24.12
N ILE A 225 -3.27 -7.40 -23.05
CA ILE A 225 -4.50 -6.61 -22.87
C ILE A 225 -4.31 -5.25 -23.55
N ASP A 226 -5.19 -4.88 -24.48
CA ASP A 226 -5.02 -3.65 -25.26
C ASP A 226 -5.31 -2.38 -24.45
N THR A 227 -6.30 -2.44 -23.54
CA THR A 227 -6.76 -1.28 -22.76
C THR A 227 -7.07 -1.68 -21.33
N ILE A 228 -6.61 -0.89 -20.36
CA ILE A 228 -7.02 -0.98 -18.96
C ILE A 228 -7.64 0.36 -18.55
N VAL A 229 -8.85 0.31 -18.00
CA VAL A 229 -9.56 1.49 -17.48
C VAL A 229 -9.60 1.42 -15.98
N PHE A 230 -8.95 2.35 -15.32
CA PHE A 230 -9.10 2.60 -13.88
C PHE A 230 -10.36 3.44 -13.69
N LYS A 231 -11.49 2.80 -13.41
CA LYS A 231 -12.74 3.48 -13.14
C LYS A 231 -12.81 3.88 -11.68
N ILE A 232 -13.02 5.15 -11.41
CA ILE A 232 -13.03 5.69 -10.03
C ILE A 232 -14.33 5.28 -9.33
N VAL A 233 -14.19 4.43 -8.31
CA VAL A 233 -15.30 3.90 -7.50
C VAL A 233 -14.78 3.79 -6.05
N PRO A 234 -14.77 4.88 -5.28
CA PRO A 234 -14.13 4.90 -3.96
C PRO A 234 -14.87 4.11 -2.88
N ASP A 235 -16.16 3.82 -3.06
CA ASP A 235 -16.97 3.05 -2.13
C ASP A 235 -16.94 1.55 -2.44
N ASP A 236 -16.52 0.72 -1.50
CA ASP A 236 -16.36 -0.72 -1.71
C ASP A 236 -17.69 -1.46 -1.99
N ASN A 237 -18.81 -1.03 -1.37
CA ASN A 237 -20.11 -1.60 -1.69
C ASN A 237 -20.52 -1.25 -3.13
N ALA A 238 -20.18 -0.03 -3.60
CA ALA A 238 -20.41 0.36 -4.99
C ALA A 238 -19.57 -0.47 -5.96
N LYS A 239 -18.30 -0.79 -5.62
CA LYS A 239 -17.46 -1.72 -6.40
C LYS A 239 -18.15 -3.08 -6.55
N ALA A 240 -18.63 -3.67 -5.45
CA ALA A 240 -19.34 -4.96 -5.48
C ALA A 240 -20.61 -4.92 -6.35
N LEU A 241 -21.39 -3.85 -6.31
CA LEU A 241 -22.57 -3.67 -7.16
C LEU A 241 -22.20 -3.52 -8.64
N GLN A 242 -21.16 -2.76 -8.96
CA GLN A 242 -20.70 -2.54 -10.34
C GLN A 242 -20.06 -3.80 -10.95
N LEU A 243 -19.39 -4.64 -10.14
CA LEU A 243 -18.97 -5.99 -10.56
C LEU A 243 -20.18 -6.84 -10.97
N LYS A 244 -21.24 -6.87 -10.16
CA LYS A 244 -22.48 -7.62 -10.46
C LYS A 244 -23.20 -7.12 -11.69
N SER A 245 -23.21 -5.81 -11.95
CA SER A 245 -23.83 -5.23 -13.14
C SER A 245 -22.94 -5.36 -14.39
N GLY A 246 -21.67 -5.71 -14.24
CA GLY A 246 -20.70 -5.77 -15.34
C GLY A 246 -20.15 -4.40 -15.78
N GLU A 247 -20.35 -3.37 -14.96
CA GLU A 247 -19.80 -2.03 -15.22
C GLU A 247 -18.30 -1.94 -14.94
N ILE A 248 -17.78 -2.79 -14.04
CA ILE A 248 -16.37 -3.05 -13.85
C ILE A 248 -16.10 -4.56 -13.96
N ASN A 249 -14.86 -4.92 -14.25
CA ASN A 249 -14.49 -6.31 -14.46
C ASN A 249 -13.65 -6.89 -13.33
N LEU A 250 -12.85 -6.08 -12.66
CA LEU A 250 -11.97 -6.46 -11.58
C LEU A 250 -12.03 -5.38 -10.49
N ALA A 251 -12.10 -5.78 -9.23
CA ALA A 251 -11.94 -4.87 -8.10
C ALA A 251 -11.50 -5.61 -6.85
N LYS A 252 -10.80 -4.91 -5.97
CA LYS A 252 -10.66 -5.28 -4.57
C LYS A 252 -11.99 -4.97 -3.85
N VAL A 253 -12.46 -5.92 -3.04
CA VAL A 253 -13.70 -5.80 -2.27
C VAL A 253 -13.46 -6.18 -0.81
N THR A 254 -14.40 -5.85 0.07
CA THR A 254 -14.33 -6.31 1.47
C THR A 254 -14.56 -7.82 1.57
N PRO A 255 -14.04 -8.52 2.60
CA PRO A 255 -14.33 -9.94 2.82
C PRO A 255 -15.83 -10.25 2.86
N LYS A 256 -16.62 -9.35 3.43
CA LYS A 256 -18.09 -9.45 3.48
C LYS A 256 -18.73 -9.41 2.09
N ASP A 257 -18.22 -8.56 1.21
CA ASP A 257 -18.74 -8.44 -0.16
C ASP A 257 -18.28 -9.61 -1.02
N ALA A 258 -17.04 -10.09 -0.83
CA ALA A 258 -16.49 -11.24 -1.53
C ALA A 258 -17.36 -12.50 -1.37
N GLN A 259 -17.91 -12.73 -0.18
CA GLN A 259 -18.84 -13.85 0.08
C GLN A 259 -20.08 -13.88 -0.84
N ASN A 260 -20.50 -12.72 -1.37
CA ASN A 260 -21.61 -12.64 -2.30
C ASN A 260 -21.29 -13.16 -3.72
N PHE A 261 -20.01 -13.49 -3.99
CA PHE A 261 -19.53 -13.93 -5.31
C PHE A 261 -19.04 -15.39 -5.30
N THR A 262 -18.81 -16.00 -4.13
CA THR A 262 -18.22 -17.34 -4.01
C THR A 262 -19.09 -18.45 -4.61
N ASP A 263 -20.42 -18.32 -4.55
CA ASP A 263 -21.36 -19.31 -5.07
C ASP A 263 -21.79 -19.06 -6.53
N ASP A 264 -21.29 -17.99 -7.18
CA ASP A 264 -21.64 -17.61 -8.53
C ASP A 264 -20.49 -17.91 -9.50
N ASN A 265 -20.61 -18.96 -10.28
CA ASN A 265 -19.61 -19.42 -11.26
C ASN A 265 -19.29 -18.39 -12.36
N THR A 266 -19.98 -17.27 -12.44
CA THR A 266 -19.65 -16.18 -13.37
C THR A 266 -18.57 -15.26 -12.85
N PHE A 267 -18.20 -15.39 -11.58
CA PHE A 267 -17.14 -14.65 -10.93
C PHE A 267 -16.01 -15.57 -10.47
N THR A 268 -14.82 -15.00 -10.36
CA THR A 268 -13.67 -15.61 -9.69
C THR A 268 -13.28 -14.72 -8.53
N VAL A 269 -13.16 -15.31 -7.34
CA VAL A 269 -12.62 -14.65 -6.15
C VAL A 269 -11.18 -15.10 -5.97
N TYR A 270 -10.27 -14.15 -5.88
CA TYR A 270 -8.87 -14.35 -5.55
C TYR A 270 -8.64 -13.88 -4.12
N ASP A 271 -8.58 -14.81 -3.18
CA ASP A 271 -8.10 -14.57 -1.82
C ASP A 271 -6.57 -14.44 -1.87
N MET A 272 -6.10 -13.19 -1.72
CA MET A 272 -4.70 -12.82 -1.87
C MET A 272 -4.10 -12.54 -0.49
N LYS A 273 -3.03 -13.25 -0.17
CA LYS A 273 -2.25 -12.96 1.04
C LYS A 273 -1.57 -11.61 0.94
N THR A 274 -1.55 -10.88 2.06
CA THR A 274 -0.76 -9.64 2.15
C THR A 274 0.26 -9.72 3.28
N ALA A 275 1.29 -8.90 3.21
CA ALA A 275 2.19 -8.66 4.35
C ALA A 275 1.60 -7.66 5.35
N ASP A 276 0.38 -7.15 5.10
CA ASP A 276 -0.24 -6.05 5.82
C ASP A 276 -0.80 -6.49 7.18
N TYR A 277 -0.14 -6.10 8.27
CA TYR A 277 -0.63 -6.34 9.64
C TYR A 277 -1.38 -5.13 10.21
N ARG A 278 -2.23 -5.40 11.21
CA ARG A 278 -2.93 -4.39 12.02
C ARG A 278 -2.54 -4.53 13.48
N GLY A 279 -2.46 -3.39 14.18
CA GLY A 279 -2.18 -3.36 15.61
C GLY A 279 -2.35 -1.98 16.22
N ILE A 280 -2.26 -1.90 17.54
CA ILE A 280 -2.20 -0.62 18.27
C ILE A 280 -0.75 -0.15 18.30
N LEU A 281 -0.48 1.00 17.71
CA LEU A 281 0.72 1.81 17.93
C LEU A 281 0.51 2.68 19.17
N TYR A 282 1.49 2.73 20.07
CA TYR A 282 1.51 3.60 21.22
C TYR A 282 2.47 4.77 20.98
N ASN A 283 2.07 5.99 21.35
CA ASN A 283 2.95 7.16 21.20
C ASN A 283 3.84 7.35 22.44
N PHE A 284 5.08 6.90 22.38
CA PHE A 284 6.05 7.03 23.47
C PHE A 284 6.59 8.46 23.65
N ASN A 285 6.25 9.40 22.77
CA ASN A 285 6.47 10.83 23.00
C ASN A 285 5.39 11.40 23.93
N ASN A 286 4.27 10.71 24.11
CA ASN A 286 3.22 11.07 25.06
C ASN A 286 3.61 10.68 26.48
N GLU A 287 3.47 11.63 27.44
CA GLU A 287 3.83 11.42 28.83
C GLU A 287 3.12 10.24 29.51
N PHE A 288 1.89 9.94 29.11
CA PHE A 288 1.15 8.79 29.62
C PHE A 288 1.87 7.49 29.33
N TRP A 289 2.30 7.24 28.08
CA TRP A 289 2.99 6.01 27.71
C TRP A 289 4.44 5.95 28.21
N GLN A 290 5.12 7.09 28.37
CA GLN A 290 6.44 7.14 29.01
C GLN A 290 6.40 6.59 30.44
N ARG A 291 5.31 6.86 31.18
CA ARG A 291 5.14 6.38 32.56
C ARG A 291 4.51 4.99 32.67
N ASN A 292 3.77 4.56 31.63
CA ASN A 292 2.86 3.41 31.71
C ASN A 292 3.16 2.33 30.66
N LYS A 293 4.35 2.33 30.05
CA LYS A 293 4.78 1.35 29.04
C LYS A 293 4.66 -0.10 29.53
N ASP A 294 4.85 -0.33 30.83
CA ASP A 294 4.72 -1.63 31.50
C ASP A 294 3.29 -2.22 31.48
N ALA A 295 2.28 -1.44 31.10
CA ALA A 295 0.92 -1.94 30.90
C ALA A 295 0.70 -2.59 29.51
N ILE A 296 1.58 -2.36 28.54
CA ILE A 296 1.39 -2.86 27.15
C ILE A 296 1.35 -4.38 27.07
N PRO A 297 2.19 -5.16 27.78
CA PRO A 297 2.04 -6.61 27.83
C PRO A 297 0.66 -7.08 28.31
N ALA A 298 0.10 -6.43 29.32
CA ALA A 298 -1.24 -6.75 29.82
C ALA A 298 -2.32 -6.44 28.77
N ILE A 299 -2.22 -5.32 28.08
CA ILE A 299 -3.09 -4.97 26.96
C ILE A 299 -3.01 -6.06 25.89
N SER A 300 -1.81 -6.52 25.56
CA SER A 300 -1.58 -7.56 24.57
C SER A 300 -2.20 -8.92 24.94
N TYR A 301 -2.17 -9.32 26.23
CA TYR A 301 -2.85 -10.52 26.74
C TYR A 301 -4.39 -10.38 26.74
N ALA A 302 -4.90 -9.15 26.81
CA ALA A 302 -6.36 -8.92 26.82
C ALA A 302 -7.01 -9.03 25.45
N ILE A 303 -6.24 -9.10 24.37
CA ILE A 303 -6.75 -9.09 22.99
C ILE A 303 -6.97 -10.53 22.48
N ASP A 304 -8.24 -10.89 22.26
CA ASP A 304 -8.65 -12.10 21.54
C ASP A 304 -8.52 -11.86 20.02
N ARG A 305 -7.34 -12.13 19.50
CA ARG A 305 -6.98 -11.93 18.09
C ARG A 305 -7.78 -12.82 17.14
N GLN A 306 -8.04 -14.08 17.57
CA GLN A 306 -8.79 -15.01 16.74
C GLN A 306 -10.23 -14.52 16.54
N LYS A 307 -10.85 -14.00 17.59
CA LYS A 307 -12.18 -13.39 17.49
C LYS A 307 -12.20 -12.20 16.53
N MET A 308 -11.12 -11.42 16.47
CA MET A 308 -11.00 -10.33 15.49
C MET A 308 -10.94 -10.85 14.06
N VAL A 309 -10.09 -11.86 13.79
CA VAL A 309 -10.01 -12.52 12.48
C VAL A 309 -11.37 -13.10 12.08
N ASP A 310 -12.02 -13.83 12.98
CA ASP A 310 -13.29 -14.50 12.68
C ASP A 310 -14.45 -13.52 12.45
N SER A 311 -14.51 -12.40 13.21
CA SER A 311 -15.69 -11.51 13.21
C SER A 311 -15.54 -10.27 12.33
N VAL A 312 -14.33 -9.76 12.12
CA VAL A 312 -14.07 -8.58 11.26
C VAL A 312 -13.60 -9.02 9.90
N LEU A 313 -12.61 -9.93 9.85
CA LEU A 313 -12.04 -10.39 8.59
C LEU A 313 -12.78 -11.61 8.01
N LEU A 314 -13.77 -12.16 8.72
CA LEU A 314 -14.56 -13.32 8.31
C LEU A 314 -13.72 -14.57 7.97
N GLY A 315 -12.53 -14.66 8.56
CA GLY A 315 -11.54 -15.71 8.34
C GLY A 315 -10.45 -15.36 7.34
N GLU A 316 -10.55 -14.21 6.64
CA GLU A 316 -9.57 -13.76 5.65
C GLU A 316 -8.37 -13.09 6.35
N GLY A 317 -7.39 -13.90 6.75
CA GLY A 317 -6.21 -13.45 7.46
C GLY A 317 -5.75 -14.39 8.55
N ILE A 318 -4.72 -13.99 9.29
CA ILE A 318 -4.16 -14.74 10.42
C ILE A 318 -3.91 -13.83 11.63
N VAL A 319 -3.87 -14.40 12.83
CA VAL A 319 -3.46 -13.67 14.04
C VAL A 319 -2.01 -13.19 13.94
N ALA A 320 -1.73 -11.99 14.43
CA ALA A 320 -0.40 -11.40 14.42
C ALA A 320 0.17 -11.26 15.83
N TYR A 321 1.45 -11.61 15.97
CA TYR A 321 2.26 -11.42 17.19
C TYR A 321 3.55 -10.62 16.93
N GLY A 322 3.83 -10.30 15.67
CA GLY A 322 5.01 -9.55 15.25
C GLY A 322 4.93 -9.12 13.79
N PRO A 323 5.91 -8.33 13.32
CA PRO A 323 5.86 -7.69 12.00
C PRO A 323 6.31 -8.59 10.84
N LEU A 324 6.90 -9.76 11.11
CA LEU A 324 7.55 -10.60 10.08
C LEU A 324 6.92 -11.98 9.88
N GLN A 325 5.68 -12.24 10.38
CA GLN A 325 5.07 -13.57 10.30
C GLN A 325 4.81 -14.07 8.88
N ARG A 326 4.73 -13.18 7.91
CA ARG A 326 4.60 -13.52 6.47
C ARG A 326 5.87 -13.26 5.67
N ASN A 327 7.02 -13.16 6.36
CA ASN A 327 8.32 -12.97 5.75
C ASN A 327 9.20 -14.19 6.02
N LYS A 328 10.19 -14.45 5.15
CA LYS A 328 11.16 -15.56 5.28
C LYS A 328 12.00 -15.50 6.57
N TYR A 329 12.07 -14.35 7.20
CA TYR A 329 12.79 -14.13 8.46
C TYR A 329 11.90 -14.25 9.70
N ASN A 330 10.68 -14.77 9.59
CA ASN A 330 9.82 -15.01 10.75
C ASN A 330 10.51 -15.88 11.81
N ASN A 331 10.34 -15.51 13.07
CA ASN A 331 10.78 -16.29 14.22
C ASN A 331 9.55 -16.79 15.01
N GLU A 332 9.34 -18.11 15.00
CA GLU A 332 8.22 -18.72 15.75
C GLU A 332 8.48 -18.78 17.27
N ASP A 333 9.73 -18.63 17.70
CA ASP A 333 10.17 -18.76 19.11
C ASP A 333 10.16 -17.39 19.85
N VAL A 334 9.18 -16.52 19.54
CA VAL A 334 8.96 -15.25 20.24
C VAL A 334 7.85 -15.38 21.28
N GLU A 335 7.85 -14.51 22.30
CA GLU A 335 6.73 -14.40 23.23
C GLU A 335 5.46 -14.03 22.45
N LYS A 336 4.47 -14.93 22.51
CA LYS A 336 3.17 -14.72 21.90
C LYS A 336 2.19 -14.38 23.01
N TYR A 337 1.93 -13.11 23.25
CA TYR A 337 0.91 -12.64 24.19
C TYR A 337 -0.47 -13.20 23.82
N SER A 338 -0.64 -14.53 24.00
CA SER A 338 -1.87 -15.25 23.69
C SER A 338 -3.00 -14.77 24.60
N TYR A 339 -4.22 -14.73 24.08
CA TYR A 339 -5.38 -14.24 24.82
C TYR A 339 -5.55 -14.93 26.18
N ASP A 340 -5.34 -14.16 27.25
CA ASP A 340 -5.50 -14.58 28.65
C ASP A 340 -5.88 -13.36 29.51
N PRO A 341 -7.19 -13.08 29.66
CA PRO A 341 -7.67 -11.96 30.47
C PRO A 341 -7.28 -12.06 31.96
N ALA A 342 -7.08 -13.28 32.48
CA ALA A 342 -6.62 -13.46 33.86
C ALA A 342 -5.15 -13.05 34.00
N LYS A 343 -4.32 -13.44 33.04
CA LYS A 343 -2.91 -13.05 32.98
C LYS A 343 -2.77 -11.53 32.77
N ALA A 344 -3.63 -10.92 31.94
CA ALA A 344 -3.64 -9.46 31.77
C ALA A 344 -3.80 -8.73 33.12
N LYS A 345 -4.76 -9.14 33.95
CA LYS A 345 -4.99 -8.58 35.29
C LYS A 345 -3.79 -8.83 36.22
N GLU A 346 -3.26 -10.07 36.23
CA GLU A 346 -2.08 -10.41 37.02
C GLU A 346 -0.88 -9.50 36.68
N VAL A 347 -0.63 -9.24 35.38
CA VAL A 347 0.46 -8.37 34.91
C VAL A 347 0.24 -6.93 35.37
N LEU A 348 -1.00 -6.40 35.27
CA LEU A 348 -1.32 -5.06 35.77
C LEU A 348 -1.08 -4.94 37.28
N GLU A 349 -1.58 -5.91 38.06
CA GLU A 349 -1.43 -5.92 39.51
C GLU A 349 0.05 -6.03 39.93
N ALA A 350 0.83 -6.87 39.24
CA ALA A 350 2.27 -7.00 39.46
C ALA A 350 3.04 -5.70 39.13
N ALA A 351 2.55 -4.90 38.16
CA ALA A 351 3.07 -3.58 37.82
C ALA A 351 2.57 -2.47 38.75
N GLY A 352 1.81 -2.80 39.79
CA GLY A 352 1.32 -1.87 40.82
C GLY A 352 0.05 -1.12 40.47
N TRP A 353 -0.68 -1.57 39.44
CA TRP A 353 -2.03 -1.08 39.14
C TRP A 353 -3.03 -1.69 40.11
N THR A 354 -4.04 -0.92 40.51
CA THR A 354 -5.12 -1.36 41.40
C THR A 354 -6.46 -1.09 40.75
N LEU A 355 -7.40 -2.03 40.91
CA LEU A 355 -8.73 -1.86 40.33
C LEU A 355 -9.53 -0.84 41.15
N GLY A 356 -9.95 0.26 40.50
CA GLY A 356 -10.78 1.30 41.11
C GLY A 356 -12.23 0.90 41.30
N ASP A 357 -12.98 1.68 42.05
CA ASP A 357 -14.41 1.45 42.34
C ASP A 357 -15.30 1.47 41.07
N ASP A 358 -14.84 2.11 40.02
CA ASP A 358 -15.51 2.17 38.71
C ASP A 358 -15.11 1.02 37.77
N GLY A 359 -14.29 0.11 38.25
CA GLY A 359 -13.86 -1.07 37.51
C GLY A 359 -12.72 -0.80 36.53
N ILE A 360 -12.04 0.36 36.60
CA ILE A 360 -10.88 0.69 35.78
C ILE A 360 -9.63 0.65 36.66
N TYR A 361 -8.55 0.07 36.13
CA TYR A 361 -7.26 0.06 36.82
C TYR A 361 -6.69 1.48 36.92
N GLU A 362 -6.15 1.80 38.09
CA GLU A 362 -5.49 3.08 38.37
C GLU A 362 -4.15 2.88 39.10
N ARG A 363 -3.22 3.78 38.88
CA ARG A 363 -1.91 3.82 39.54
C ARG A 363 -1.50 5.28 39.79
N ASN A 364 -1.12 5.62 41.03
CA ASN A 364 -0.73 6.98 41.43
C ASN A 364 -1.79 8.05 41.12
N GLY A 365 -3.08 7.70 41.13
CA GLY A 365 -4.19 8.60 40.81
C GLY A 365 -4.42 8.80 39.30
N GLU A 366 -3.71 8.10 38.44
CA GLU A 366 -3.91 8.08 36.99
C GLU A 366 -4.59 6.78 36.57
N LYS A 367 -5.68 6.88 35.80
CA LYS A 367 -6.40 5.72 35.28
C LYS A 367 -5.71 5.17 34.05
N LEU A 368 -5.79 3.84 33.86
CA LEU A 368 -5.39 3.22 32.61
C LEU A 368 -6.49 3.43 31.55
N SER A 369 -6.47 4.65 31.01
CA SER A 369 -7.44 5.15 30.03
C SER A 369 -6.73 5.88 28.93
N PHE A 370 -7.06 5.54 27.66
CA PHE A 370 -6.46 6.17 26.49
C PHE A 370 -7.37 6.08 25.25
N THR A 371 -7.07 6.91 24.25
CA THR A 371 -7.79 6.94 22.98
C THR A 371 -6.98 6.22 21.89
N ILE A 372 -7.64 5.32 21.14
CA ILE A 372 -7.12 4.70 19.93
C ILE A 372 -7.70 5.45 18.74
N ASN A 373 -6.89 6.24 18.05
CA ASN A 373 -7.32 6.95 16.86
C ASN A 373 -7.35 6.02 15.65
N VAL A 374 -8.29 6.27 14.74
CA VAL A 374 -8.46 5.54 13.47
C VAL A 374 -8.67 6.57 12.36
N MET A 375 -8.04 6.40 11.21
CA MET A 375 -8.28 7.24 10.05
C MET A 375 -9.68 6.99 9.48
N GLU A 376 -10.39 8.06 9.13
CA GLU A 376 -11.67 7.98 8.44
C GLU A 376 -11.52 7.26 7.07
N GLY A 377 -12.52 6.44 6.74
CA GLY A 377 -12.54 5.68 5.47
C GLY A 377 -12.03 4.23 5.58
N ASP A 378 -11.37 3.84 6.69
CA ASP A 378 -10.95 2.46 6.92
C ASP A 378 -11.89 1.77 7.93
N GLN A 379 -12.93 1.12 7.42
CA GLN A 379 -13.93 0.45 8.25
C GLN A 379 -13.35 -0.75 9.00
N VAL A 380 -12.41 -1.49 8.38
CA VAL A 380 -11.77 -2.64 9.03
C VAL A 380 -11.01 -2.20 10.28
N ARG A 381 -10.21 -1.12 10.18
CA ARG A 381 -9.52 -0.57 11.34
C ARG A 381 -10.49 -0.06 12.41
N ALA A 382 -11.58 0.58 12.01
CA ALA A 382 -12.60 1.06 12.96
C ALA A 382 -13.25 -0.10 13.73
N ASP A 383 -13.60 -1.19 13.05
CA ASP A 383 -14.21 -2.38 13.67
C ASP A 383 -13.23 -3.11 14.59
N LEU A 384 -11.95 -3.25 14.18
CA LEU A 384 -10.89 -3.82 15.01
C LEU A 384 -10.66 -2.99 16.29
N ALA A 385 -10.62 -1.66 16.18
CA ALA A 385 -10.48 -0.77 17.33
C ALA A 385 -11.67 -0.87 18.29
N ALA A 386 -12.89 -0.96 17.76
CA ALA A 386 -14.10 -1.10 18.57
C ALA A 386 -14.09 -2.41 19.36
N ILE A 387 -13.70 -3.52 18.73
CA ILE A 387 -13.57 -4.84 19.42
C ILE A 387 -12.46 -4.78 20.46
N ALA A 388 -11.30 -4.20 20.15
CA ALA A 388 -10.20 -4.03 21.10
C ALA A 388 -10.66 -3.25 22.34
N CYS A 389 -11.37 -2.13 22.18
CA CYS A 389 -11.92 -1.35 23.29
C CYS A 389 -12.88 -2.15 24.16
N GLN A 390 -13.73 -2.99 23.54
CA GLN A 390 -14.63 -3.88 24.29
C GLN A 390 -13.85 -4.90 25.12
N GLN A 391 -12.87 -5.59 24.53
CA GLN A 391 -12.06 -6.60 25.21
C GLN A 391 -11.22 -5.98 26.34
N LEU A 392 -10.63 -4.81 26.12
CA LEU A 392 -9.85 -4.06 27.11
C LEU A 392 -10.73 -3.67 28.31
N LYS A 393 -11.96 -3.27 28.08
CA LYS A 393 -12.92 -2.94 29.15
C LYS A 393 -13.20 -4.15 30.05
N GLU A 394 -13.23 -5.38 29.54
CA GLU A 394 -13.48 -6.60 30.32
C GLU A 394 -12.34 -6.89 31.33
N VAL A 395 -11.16 -6.38 31.07
CA VAL A 395 -10.00 -6.49 31.96
C VAL A 395 -9.74 -5.22 32.78
N GLY A 396 -10.60 -4.22 32.71
CA GLY A 396 -10.49 -2.99 33.48
C GLY A 396 -9.59 -1.91 32.87
N VAL A 397 -9.44 -1.89 31.55
CA VAL A 397 -8.75 -0.85 30.78
C VAL A 397 -9.78 -0.03 30.01
N ASP A 398 -9.80 1.32 30.18
CA ASP A 398 -10.74 2.23 29.53
C ASP A 398 -10.15 2.77 28.21
N ALA A 399 -10.14 1.95 27.16
CA ALA A 399 -9.76 2.40 25.82
C ALA A 399 -10.97 2.89 25.03
N LYS A 400 -10.79 3.94 24.20
CA LYS A 400 -11.85 4.54 23.36
C LYS A 400 -11.38 4.64 21.93
N ALA A 401 -12.13 4.05 20.99
CA ALA A 401 -11.88 4.23 19.57
C ALA A 401 -12.43 5.59 19.10
N GLN A 402 -11.63 6.34 18.34
CA GLN A 402 -12.02 7.64 17.77
C GLN A 402 -11.62 7.71 16.30
N VAL A 403 -12.62 7.78 15.42
CA VAL A 403 -12.40 7.98 13.98
C VAL A 403 -12.18 9.46 13.71
N GLN A 404 -11.14 9.79 12.94
CA GLN A 404 -10.74 11.16 12.61
C GLN A 404 -10.35 11.27 11.13
N SER A 405 -10.64 12.40 10.52
CA SER A 405 -10.22 12.74 9.15
C SER A 405 -8.75 13.19 9.07
N GLU A 406 -8.15 13.57 10.20
CA GLU A 406 -6.76 14.01 10.32
C GLU A 406 -6.20 13.55 11.67
N ILE A 407 -4.98 13.03 11.67
CA ILE A 407 -4.31 12.53 12.88
C ILE A 407 -3.27 13.53 13.36
N ASP A 408 -3.41 13.98 14.59
CA ASP A 408 -2.36 14.73 15.29
C ASP A 408 -1.29 13.78 15.82
N TRP A 409 -0.32 13.46 14.97
CA TRP A 409 0.76 12.51 15.27
C TRP A 409 1.59 12.90 16.49
N ALA A 410 1.72 14.18 16.78
CA ALA A 410 2.51 14.67 17.92
C ALA A 410 1.82 14.42 19.26
N ASN A 411 0.49 14.57 19.33
CA ASN A 411 -0.26 14.60 20.58
C ASN A 411 -1.18 13.40 20.80
N GLN A 412 -1.41 12.55 19.80
CA GLN A 412 -2.23 11.35 19.95
C GLN A 412 -1.68 10.43 21.04
N GLU A 413 -2.54 9.61 21.67
CA GLU A 413 -2.14 8.60 22.67
C GLU A 413 -1.82 7.27 22.01
N ALA A 414 -2.69 6.78 21.15
CA ALA A 414 -2.52 5.54 20.39
C ALA A 414 -3.24 5.63 19.04
N PHE A 415 -2.78 4.82 18.09
CA PHE A 415 -3.33 4.76 16.74
C PHE A 415 -3.48 3.32 16.27
N LEU A 416 -4.55 3.00 15.55
CA LEU A 416 -4.67 1.70 14.89
C LEU A 416 -3.91 1.73 13.58
N ILE A 417 -2.68 1.28 13.66
CA ILE A 417 -1.73 1.26 12.55
C ILE A 417 -1.88 0.02 11.67
N GLY A 418 -1.44 0.12 10.45
CA GLY A 418 -1.15 -1.01 9.57
C GLY A 418 0.14 -0.76 8.83
N TRP A 419 0.95 -1.76 8.71
CA TRP A 419 2.18 -1.80 7.94
C TRP A 419 2.36 -3.18 7.32
N GLY A 420 3.21 -3.27 6.34
CA GLY A 420 3.64 -4.53 5.80
C GLY A 420 4.25 -4.40 4.42
N SER A 421 5.40 -5.01 4.21
CA SER A 421 6.03 -5.18 2.92
C SER A 421 6.30 -6.67 2.69
N PRO A 422 5.98 -7.21 1.52
CA PRO A 422 6.30 -8.59 1.16
C PRO A 422 7.75 -8.74 0.71
N PHE A 423 8.46 -7.63 0.51
CA PHE A 423 9.81 -7.52 -0.03
C PHE A 423 10.87 -7.76 1.05
N ASP A 424 11.99 -7.05 1.00
CA ASP A 424 12.99 -7.19 2.06
C ASP A 424 12.43 -6.81 3.43
N ALA A 425 12.76 -7.58 4.46
CA ALA A 425 12.29 -7.33 5.82
C ALA A 425 12.74 -5.96 6.39
N ASP A 426 13.81 -5.39 5.86
CA ASP A 426 14.31 -4.07 6.22
C ASP A 426 13.27 -2.97 5.95
N ASP A 427 12.52 -3.09 4.87
CA ASP A 427 11.61 -2.06 4.37
C ASP A 427 10.61 -1.57 5.43
N HIS A 428 9.98 -2.49 6.17
CA HIS A 428 9.03 -2.13 7.24
C HIS A 428 9.46 -2.55 8.64
N THR A 429 10.76 -2.76 8.87
CA THR A 429 11.29 -2.97 10.23
C THR A 429 12.26 -1.88 10.65
N TYR A 430 13.29 -1.59 9.86
CA TYR A 430 14.29 -0.60 10.20
C TYR A 430 13.70 0.81 10.33
N LYS A 431 12.94 1.27 9.33
CA LYS A 431 12.34 2.60 9.35
C LYS A 431 11.19 2.76 10.35
N VAL A 432 10.55 1.63 10.76
CA VAL A 432 9.36 1.64 11.64
C VAL A 432 9.74 1.47 13.11
N PHE A 433 10.72 0.61 13.43
CA PHE A 433 11.10 0.29 14.81
C PHE A 433 12.49 0.83 15.20
N GLY A 434 13.29 1.30 14.24
CA GLY A 434 14.57 1.93 14.53
C GLY A 434 14.39 3.29 15.18
N THR A 435 15.25 3.62 16.16
CA THR A 435 15.25 4.91 16.86
C THR A 435 15.45 6.06 15.88
N ASP A 436 14.63 7.10 15.98
CA ASP A 436 14.66 8.32 15.15
C ASP A 436 14.55 8.07 13.63
N LYS A 437 13.93 6.96 13.22
CA LYS A 437 13.69 6.65 11.81
C LYS A 437 12.38 7.26 11.30
N GLY A 438 12.33 7.53 9.97
CA GLY A 438 11.29 8.33 9.33
C GLY A 438 9.85 7.83 9.51
N SER A 439 9.63 6.52 9.58
CA SER A 439 8.31 5.91 9.80
C SER A 439 8.08 5.44 11.25
N ASN A 440 8.97 5.81 12.17
CA ASN A 440 8.79 5.52 13.60
C ASN A 440 7.85 6.53 14.26
N TYR A 441 6.58 6.50 13.88
CA TYR A 441 5.54 7.38 14.44
C TYR A 441 5.25 7.13 15.93
N SER A 442 5.75 6.04 16.48
CA SER A 442 5.60 5.72 17.91
C SER A 442 6.59 6.46 18.82
N GLY A 443 7.68 6.98 18.27
CA GLY A 443 8.81 7.45 19.08
C GLY A 443 9.46 6.33 19.90
N TYR A 444 9.31 5.08 19.46
CA TYR A 444 9.94 3.91 20.08
C TYR A 444 11.46 3.98 19.98
N SER A 445 12.14 3.58 21.04
CA SER A 445 13.60 3.51 21.08
C SER A 445 14.05 2.34 21.93
N ASN A 446 14.87 1.46 21.36
CA ASN A 446 15.45 0.31 22.04
C ASN A 446 16.79 -0.04 21.40
N GLU A 447 17.88 0.07 22.17
CA GLU A 447 19.25 -0.15 21.69
C GLU A 447 19.48 -1.56 21.11
N GLN A 448 18.82 -2.59 21.66
CA GLN A 448 18.94 -3.95 21.15
C GLN A 448 18.23 -4.10 19.79
N VAL A 449 17.04 -3.51 19.65
CA VAL A 449 16.30 -3.47 18.38
C VAL A 449 17.14 -2.77 17.32
N ASP A 450 17.68 -1.59 17.61
CA ASP A 450 18.54 -0.83 16.70
C ASP A 450 19.77 -1.64 16.26
N THR A 451 20.40 -2.32 17.23
CA THR A 451 21.58 -3.16 16.98
C THR A 451 21.25 -4.29 16.01
N TYR A 452 20.17 -5.03 16.26
CA TYR A 452 19.82 -6.19 15.44
C TYR A 452 19.31 -5.81 14.05
N LEU A 453 18.53 -4.74 13.93
CA LEU A 453 18.11 -4.20 12.65
C LEU A 453 19.30 -3.73 11.82
N THR A 454 20.28 -3.03 12.45
CA THR A 454 21.51 -2.61 11.78
C THR A 454 22.34 -3.82 11.31
N GLN A 455 22.49 -4.86 12.16
CA GLN A 455 23.19 -6.08 11.77
C GLN A 455 22.52 -6.78 10.58
N ALA A 456 21.19 -6.91 10.59
CA ALA A 456 20.45 -7.53 9.51
C ALA A 456 20.61 -6.76 8.19
N ARG A 457 20.67 -5.43 8.25
CA ARG A 457 20.82 -4.54 7.09
C ARG A 457 22.22 -4.62 6.47
N GLN A 458 23.27 -4.86 7.29
CA GLN A 458 24.66 -4.77 6.87
C GLN A 458 25.27 -6.09 6.40
N THR A 459 24.60 -7.23 6.53
CA THR A 459 25.13 -8.51 6.07
C THR A 459 24.36 -9.05 4.87
N SER A 460 25.09 -9.60 3.90
CA SER A 460 24.52 -10.37 2.79
C SER A 460 24.47 -11.87 3.05
N ASP A 461 25.01 -12.34 4.20
CA ASP A 461 24.87 -13.73 4.61
C ASP A 461 23.46 -14.00 5.15
N GLU A 462 22.73 -14.87 4.47
CA GLU A 462 21.34 -15.20 4.76
C GLU A 462 21.15 -15.77 6.18
N ASN A 463 22.11 -16.53 6.71
CA ASN A 463 22.03 -17.09 8.06
C ASN A 463 22.26 -16.02 9.12
N GLU A 464 23.21 -15.12 8.91
CA GLU A 464 23.45 -13.98 9.79
C GLU A 464 22.25 -13.04 9.80
N ARG A 465 21.64 -12.75 8.63
CA ARG A 465 20.41 -11.95 8.54
C ARG A 465 19.28 -12.61 9.33
N LYS A 466 19.05 -13.90 9.11
CA LYS A 466 18.03 -14.66 9.82
C LYS A 466 18.22 -14.63 11.33
N GLU A 467 19.47 -14.78 11.81
CA GLU A 467 19.79 -14.68 13.24
C GLU A 467 19.54 -13.28 13.79
N ALA A 468 19.92 -12.23 13.04
CA ALA A 468 19.71 -10.84 13.44
C ALA A 468 18.22 -10.52 13.53
N TYR A 469 17.42 -10.87 12.52
CA TYR A 469 15.97 -10.68 12.56
C TYR A 469 15.28 -11.52 13.64
N ALA A 470 15.78 -12.73 13.94
CA ALA A 470 15.25 -13.52 15.05
C ALA A 470 15.47 -12.83 16.40
N LYS A 471 16.67 -12.27 16.64
CA LYS A 471 16.99 -11.49 17.83
C LYS A 471 16.18 -10.19 17.91
N PHE A 472 16.01 -9.50 16.79
CA PHE A 472 15.13 -8.32 16.70
C PHE A 472 13.71 -8.64 17.16
N GLN A 473 13.11 -9.71 16.64
CA GLN A 473 11.75 -10.10 16.99
C GLN A 473 11.60 -10.45 18.49
N VAL A 474 12.61 -11.10 19.08
CA VAL A 474 12.63 -11.37 20.53
C VAL A 474 12.71 -10.05 21.31
N ALA A 475 13.64 -9.16 20.97
CA ALA A 475 13.81 -7.88 21.67
C ALA A 475 12.54 -7.01 21.56
N LEU A 476 11.88 -7.00 20.38
CA LEU A 476 10.63 -6.29 20.18
C LEU A 476 9.46 -6.90 20.97
N ALA A 477 9.43 -8.22 21.13
CA ALA A 477 8.42 -8.89 21.96
C ALA A 477 8.62 -8.65 23.45
N GLU A 478 9.87 -8.57 23.93
CA GLU A 478 10.19 -8.27 25.35
C GLU A 478 9.90 -6.81 25.72
N ASP A 479 10.03 -5.89 24.76
CA ASP A 479 9.76 -4.46 24.92
C ASP A 479 8.85 -3.95 23.77
N PRO A 480 7.53 -4.25 23.81
CA PRO A 480 6.66 -4.10 22.67
C PRO A 480 6.37 -2.64 22.33
N ALA A 481 6.68 -2.26 21.09
CA ALA A 481 6.28 -0.99 20.51
C ALA A 481 4.79 -0.97 20.15
N TYR A 482 4.25 -2.14 19.76
CA TYR A 482 2.88 -2.32 19.28
C TYR A 482 2.19 -3.51 19.94
N THR A 483 0.86 -3.46 20.01
CA THR A 483 0.03 -4.66 20.21
C THR A 483 -0.48 -5.11 18.86
N PHE A 484 0.12 -6.13 18.26
CA PHE A 484 -0.27 -6.70 16.98
C PHE A 484 -1.61 -7.44 17.10
N PHE A 485 -2.46 -7.36 16.08
CA PHE A 485 -3.78 -8.00 16.03
C PHE A 485 -3.84 -9.13 15.00
N CYS A 486 -3.72 -8.79 13.73
CA CYS A 486 -3.88 -9.72 12.62
C CYS A 486 -3.09 -9.25 11.39
N TYR A 487 -2.82 -10.18 10.48
CA TYR A 487 -2.54 -9.91 9.08
C TYR A 487 -3.86 -10.01 8.31
N CYS A 488 -4.10 -9.04 7.44
CA CYS A 488 -5.31 -8.97 6.62
C CYS A 488 -5.02 -9.55 5.23
N ASP A 489 -5.82 -10.48 4.78
CA ASP A 489 -5.87 -10.88 3.38
C ASP A 489 -6.81 -9.95 2.62
N VAL A 490 -6.74 -9.95 1.31
CA VAL A 490 -7.60 -9.12 0.45
C VAL A 490 -8.22 -9.95 -0.65
N ASP A 491 -9.49 -9.68 -0.93
CA ASP A 491 -10.22 -10.33 -2.00
C ASP A 491 -10.25 -9.46 -3.25
N TYR A 492 -9.72 -10.00 -4.35
CA TYR A 492 -9.98 -9.46 -5.69
C TYR A 492 -11.05 -10.30 -6.38
N VAL A 493 -12.07 -9.65 -6.91
CA VAL A 493 -13.18 -10.30 -7.61
C VAL A 493 -13.20 -9.87 -9.07
N THR A 494 -13.33 -10.85 -9.97
CA THR A 494 -13.46 -10.59 -11.41
C THR A 494 -14.65 -11.34 -12.02
N ASN A 495 -15.33 -10.69 -12.97
CA ASN A 495 -16.34 -11.28 -13.84
C ASN A 495 -15.81 -11.65 -15.23
N LYS A 496 -14.49 -11.59 -15.43
CA LYS A 496 -13.78 -11.99 -16.64
C LYS A 496 -12.87 -13.17 -16.36
N LYS A 497 -12.62 -13.96 -17.36
CA LYS A 497 -11.59 -15.00 -17.30
C LYS A 497 -10.24 -14.35 -17.57
N ILE A 498 -9.58 -13.94 -16.50
CA ILE A 498 -8.24 -13.40 -16.55
C ILE A 498 -7.27 -14.54 -16.27
N GLN A 499 -6.25 -14.69 -17.13
CA GLN A 499 -5.11 -15.58 -16.91
C GLN A 499 -3.89 -14.70 -16.59
N GLY A 500 -2.99 -15.20 -15.75
CA GLY A 500 -1.78 -14.48 -15.36
C GLY A 500 -1.80 -13.91 -13.95
N ILE A 501 -2.96 -13.81 -13.28
CA ILE A 501 -3.02 -13.44 -11.87
C ILE A 501 -2.45 -14.59 -11.03
N THR A 502 -1.39 -14.30 -10.26
CA THR A 502 -0.72 -15.27 -9.38
C THR A 502 -1.20 -15.08 -7.95
N LYS A 503 -2.11 -15.95 -7.49
CA LYS A 503 -2.73 -15.84 -6.16
C LYS A 503 -1.79 -16.19 -4.98
N ASP A 504 -0.66 -16.80 -5.24
CA ASP A 504 0.31 -17.20 -4.21
C ASP A 504 1.34 -16.10 -3.93
N THR A 505 1.43 -15.07 -4.78
CA THR A 505 2.26 -13.88 -4.53
C THR A 505 1.70 -13.08 -3.36
N VAL A 506 2.53 -12.80 -2.36
CA VAL A 506 2.15 -11.98 -1.20
C VAL A 506 2.14 -10.52 -1.63
N LEU A 507 1.01 -9.85 -1.43
CA LEU A 507 0.83 -8.44 -1.78
C LEU A 507 1.33 -7.51 -0.65
N GLY A 508 1.57 -6.26 -1.00
CA GLY A 508 2.01 -5.22 -0.08
C GLY A 508 0.92 -4.68 0.83
N HIS A 509 1.24 -3.57 1.47
CA HIS A 509 0.32 -2.80 2.30
C HIS A 509 -0.94 -2.43 1.52
N HIS A 510 -2.10 -2.54 2.16
CA HIS A 510 -3.40 -2.37 1.51
C HIS A 510 -3.69 -3.32 0.33
N GLY A 511 -2.93 -4.38 0.16
CA GLY A 511 -3.07 -5.31 -0.96
C GLY A 511 -2.59 -4.75 -2.30
N VAL A 512 -1.72 -3.75 -2.28
CA VAL A 512 -1.08 -3.19 -3.49
C VAL A 512 -0.13 -4.22 -4.09
N GLY A 513 -0.08 -4.28 -5.42
CA GLY A 513 0.85 -5.13 -6.15
C GLY A 513 0.22 -6.18 -7.05
N ILE A 514 -1.12 -6.26 -7.18
CA ILE A 514 -1.76 -7.26 -8.05
C ILE A 514 -1.28 -7.15 -9.51
N PHE A 515 -0.95 -5.96 -9.97
CA PHE A 515 -0.54 -5.69 -11.36
C PHE A 515 0.97 -5.93 -11.64
N TRP A 516 1.72 -6.54 -10.72
CA TRP A 516 3.17 -6.70 -10.83
C TRP A 516 3.64 -7.40 -12.14
N ASN A 517 2.79 -8.22 -12.77
CA ASN A 517 3.04 -8.94 -14.03
C ASN A 517 1.94 -8.73 -15.06
N VAL A 518 1.32 -7.55 -15.06
CA VAL A 518 0.12 -7.25 -15.88
C VAL A 518 0.37 -7.40 -17.38
N GLU A 519 1.60 -7.26 -17.85
CA GLU A 519 1.97 -7.47 -19.25
C GLU A 519 1.73 -8.90 -19.73
N ASP A 520 1.72 -9.87 -18.80
CA ASP A 520 1.45 -11.27 -19.08
C ASP A 520 -0.02 -11.68 -19.02
N TRP A 521 -0.88 -10.78 -18.51
CA TRP A 521 -2.30 -11.08 -18.36
C TRP A 521 -3.02 -11.18 -19.69
N THR A 522 -3.97 -12.13 -19.78
CA THR A 522 -4.90 -12.25 -20.90
C THR A 522 -6.34 -12.26 -20.39
N ILE A 523 -7.27 -11.79 -21.23
CA ILE A 523 -8.72 -11.81 -20.97
C ILE A 523 -9.39 -12.63 -22.06
N GLU A 524 -10.25 -13.60 -21.67
CA GLU A 524 -11.13 -14.35 -22.55
C GLU A 524 -12.56 -13.78 -22.53
#